data_0ed622065634f949ed80980f1d944960
#
_entry.id   0ed622065634f949ed80980f1d944960
#
_cell.length_a   1.000
_cell.length_b   1.000
_cell.length_c   1.000
_cell.angle_alpha   90.00
_cell.angle_beta   90.00
_cell.angle_gamma   90.00
#
_symmetry.space_group_name_H-M   'P 1'
#
loop_
_entity.id
_entity.type
_entity.pdbx_description
1 polymer ?
#
loop_
_entity_poly.entity_id
_entity_poly.type
_entity_poly.pdbx_seq_one_letter_code
_entity_poly.pdbx_strand_id
1 'polypeptide(L)'
;MLANHCAVTLIVCSIVFIYALYYILGLQNNHSLFVQQTQKINHIVGFKSTNISHDLTINNSSLNKTLNLTTTTIQTIILPTILIPFLNASFYSSFNFTKPSLDIYNSLPICKFSISNNDKSIYKVTINQTLYSYDIIEKHHGKDLYPGGHYIPRECRTEQRLALIIRYRNREQHLKMFLNDLHPFLQKQKLDYTIFVVNQHGNDQFNRGALFNVGYLEAMKLYSYDCFIFHDVDLLPEDLRNIYKCEDRPRHMAVAMDKFNHTLPYSDFFGGVTAFRPSDILGVNGHPTIYWGWGSEDDDMYLRIVKKLKKSIIRYPIEIARYKMIRTHGHVAAKENPNRLTIVSSNYDYNLDGINTTNYILHNIVFYKLFTLINVTLPEESFEHICRRLHIQNKKIK
;
A
#
# COMPACT_ATOMS: atom_id res chain seq x y z
N MET A 1 9.49 -25.72 -36.34
CA MET A 1 9.78 -24.73 -35.28
C MET A 1 8.55 -24.03 -34.74
N LEU A 2 7.57 -23.67 -35.55
CA LEU A 2 6.31 -22.98 -35.07
C LEU A 2 5.43 -23.83 -34.13
N ALA A 3 5.35 -25.13 -34.31
CA ALA A 3 4.53 -26.01 -33.46
C ALA A 3 5.06 -26.11 -32.02
N ASN A 4 6.36 -26.00 -31.80
CA ASN A 4 6.93 -26.03 -30.45
C ASN A 4 6.71 -24.73 -29.68
N HIS A 5 6.60 -23.59 -30.34
CA HIS A 5 6.32 -22.30 -29.69
C HIS A 5 4.86 -22.21 -29.18
N CYS A 6 3.90 -22.72 -29.96
CA CYS A 6 2.50 -22.79 -29.51
C CYS A 6 2.32 -23.72 -28.29
N ALA A 7 3.03 -24.86 -28.27
CA ALA A 7 2.92 -25.78 -27.11
C ALA A 7 3.51 -25.17 -25.83
N VAL A 8 4.64 -24.48 -25.91
CA VAL A 8 5.29 -23.81 -24.77
C VAL A 8 4.40 -22.67 -24.26
N THR A 9 3.81 -21.87 -25.14
CA THR A 9 2.92 -20.77 -24.77
C THR A 9 1.65 -21.29 -24.09
N LEU A 10 1.04 -22.38 -24.57
CA LEU A 10 -0.11 -23.02 -23.94
C LEU A 10 0.21 -23.59 -22.55
N ILE A 11 1.39 -24.17 -22.37
CA ILE A 11 1.84 -24.69 -21.06
C ILE A 11 2.05 -23.55 -20.06
N VAL A 12 2.70 -22.45 -20.48
CA VAL A 12 2.90 -21.27 -19.61
C VAL A 12 1.55 -20.64 -19.23
N CYS A 13 0.63 -20.49 -20.19
CA CYS A 13 -0.73 -19.99 -19.89
C CYS A 13 -1.50 -20.91 -18.94
N SER A 14 -1.37 -22.23 -19.08
CA SER A 14 -2.02 -23.19 -18.17
C SER A 14 -1.45 -23.14 -16.77
N ILE A 15 -0.14 -22.97 -16.61
CA ILE A 15 0.51 -22.82 -15.31
C ILE A 15 0.06 -21.52 -14.62
N VAL A 16 0.01 -20.41 -15.36
CA VAL A 16 -0.47 -19.11 -14.84
C VAL A 16 -1.95 -19.20 -14.43
N PHE A 17 -2.78 -19.90 -15.20
CA PHE A 17 -4.19 -20.08 -14.90
C PHE A 17 -4.41 -20.97 -13.64
N ILE A 18 -3.60 -22.00 -13.45
CA ILE A 18 -3.64 -22.85 -12.25
C ILE A 18 -3.17 -22.06 -11.02
N TYR A 19 -2.16 -21.20 -11.16
CA TYR A 19 -1.73 -20.31 -10.08
C TYR A 19 -2.81 -19.30 -9.69
N ALA A 20 -3.50 -18.72 -10.67
CA ALA A 20 -4.61 -17.80 -10.45
C ALA A 20 -5.80 -18.51 -9.74
N LEU A 21 -6.12 -19.74 -10.14
CA LEU A 21 -7.16 -20.57 -9.51
C LEU A 21 -6.79 -20.93 -8.07
N TYR A 22 -5.54 -21.26 -7.79
CA TYR A 22 -5.05 -21.56 -6.44
C TYR A 22 -5.15 -20.31 -5.53
N TYR A 23 -4.84 -19.15 -6.06
CA TYR A 23 -4.93 -17.87 -5.35
C TYR A 23 -6.39 -17.47 -5.07
N ILE A 24 -7.29 -17.70 -6.05
CA ILE A 24 -8.73 -17.39 -5.95
C ILE A 24 -9.45 -18.35 -4.96
N LEU A 25 -9.00 -19.60 -4.85
CA LEU A 25 -9.65 -20.61 -4.01
C LEU A 25 -9.10 -20.68 -2.58
N GLY A 26 -8.11 -19.86 -2.20
CA GLY A 26 -7.60 -19.79 -0.83
C GLY A 26 -6.91 -21.08 -0.33
N LEU A 27 -6.47 -21.97 -1.22
CA LEU A 27 -5.92 -23.28 -0.88
C LEU A 27 -4.41 -23.22 -0.59
N GLN A 28 -3.96 -22.35 0.33
CA GLN A 28 -2.54 -22.18 0.67
C GLN A 28 -1.89 -23.33 1.46
N ASN A 29 -2.62 -24.38 1.85
CA ASN A 29 -2.12 -25.37 2.81
C ASN A 29 -1.74 -26.75 2.24
N ASN A 30 -1.66 -26.98 0.93
CA ASN A 30 -1.34 -28.31 0.40
C ASN A 30 -0.18 -28.31 -0.62
N HIS A 31 1.03 -28.00 -0.14
CA HIS A 31 2.26 -28.12 -0.93
C HIS A 31 2.52 -29.55 -1.46
N SER A 32 2.08 -30.58 -0.74
CA SER A 32 2.23 -32.00 -1.14
C SER A 32 1.37 -32.39 -2.36
N LEU A 33 0.17 -31.83 -2.49
CA LEU A 33 -0.70 -32.07 -3.65
C LEU A 33 -0.16 -31.44 -4.94
N PHE A 34 0.49 -30.31 -4.83
CA PHE A 34 1.11 -29.62 -5.96
C PHE A 34 2.25 -30.40 -6.55
N VAL A 35 3.13 -30.97 -5.73
CA VAL A 35 4.26 -31.79 -6.17
C VAL A 35 3.77 -33.06 -6.88
N GLN A 36 2.71 -33.72 -6.37
CA GLN A 36 2.14 -34.91 -7.01
C GLN A 36 1.48 -34.62 -8.37
N GLN A 37 0.81 -33.48 -8.52
CA GLN A 37 0.19 -33.10 -9.81
C GLN A 37 1.24 -32.69 -10.85
N THR A 38 2.29 -32.01 -10.45
CA THR A 38 3.39 -31.65 -11.36
C THR A 38 4.13 -32.90 -11.88
N GLN A 39 4.31 -33.92 -11.03
CA GLN A 39 4.85 -35.22 -11.45
C GLN A 39 3.93 -35.96 -12.44
N LYS A 40 2.60 -35.90 -12.24
CA LYS A 40 1.63 -36.49 -13.18
C LYS A 40 1.63 -35.81 -14.56
N ILE A 41 1.76 -34.49 -14.59
CA ILE A 41 1.82 -33.71 -15.86
C ILE A 41 3.11 -34.01 -16.61
N ASN A 42 4.24 -34.13 -15.94
CA ASN A 42 5.51 -34.52 -16.55
C ASN A 42 5.47 -35.94 -17.17
N HIS A 43 4.69 -36.85 -16.58
CA HIS A 43 4.50 -38.20 -17.11
C HIS A 43 3.61 -38.23 -18.38
N ILE A 44 2.64 -37.31 -18.50
CA ILE A 44 1.74 -37.19 -19.65
C ILE A 44 2.42 -36.53 -20.85
N VAL A 45 3.36 -35.58 -20.60
CA VAL A 45 4.04 -34.80 -21.64
C VAL A 45 5.33 -35.47 -22.15
N GLY A 46 5.71 -36.61 -21.58
CA GLY A 46 6.84 -37.41 -22.11
C GLY A 46 8.24 -36.80 -21.91
N PHE A 47 8.37 -35.85 -20.94
CA PHE A 47 9.69 -35.33 -20.56
C PHE A 47 10.44 -36.37 -19.72
N LYS A 48 11.45 -37.02 -20.30
CA LYS A 48 12.44 -37.79 -19.51
C LYS A 48 13.20 -36.78 -18.64
N SER A 49 13.05 -36.91 -17.30
CA SER A 49 13.88 -36.20 -16.34
C SER A 49 15.32 -36.70 -16.47
N THR A 50 16.16 -35.96 -17.14
CA THR A 50 17.58 -36.03 -16.89
C THR A 50 17.84 -35.34 -15.55
N ASN A 51 18.42 -36.06 -14.63
CA ASN A 51 18.90 -35.58 -13.36
C ASN A 51 19.77 -34.33 -13.55
N ILE A 52 19.26 -33.17 -13.28
CA ILE A 52 20.04 -31.97 -13.06
C ILE A 52 20.12 -31.81 -11.55
N SER A 53 20.98 -32.61 -10.95
CA SER A 53 21.61 -32.30 -9.70
C SER A 53 22.96 -31.66 -10.04
N HIS A 54 23.18 -30.50 -9.47
CA HIS A 54 24.46 -29.80 -9.33
C HIS A 54 24.89 -28.81 -10.43
N ASP A 55 25.28 -27.66 -9.87
CA ASP A 55 26.19 -26.64 -10.39
C ASP A 55 25.64 -25.64 -11.40
N LEU A 56 24.80 -24.73 -10.87
CA LEU A 56 24.79 -23.36 -11.36
C LEU A 56 25.71 -22.49 -10.51
N THR A 57 26.99 -22.74 -10.58
CA THR A 57 28.02 -21.74 -10.32
C THR A 57 28.06 -20.81 -11.53
N ILE A 58 27.25 -19.75 -11.48
CA ILE A 58 27.34 -18.66 -12.44
C ILE A 58 28.61 -17.90 -12.13
N ASN A 59 29.63 -18.11 -12.96
CA ASN A 59 30.88 -17.35 -12.91
C ASN A 59 30.55 -15.88 -13.18
N ASN A 60 30.67 -15.02 -12.18
CA ASN A 60 30.42 -13.58 -12.22
C ASN A 60 31.30 -12.81 -13.25
N SER A 61 32.24 -13.46 -13.90
CA SER A 61 33.15 -12.80 -14.86
C SER A 61 32.60 -12.68 -16.28
N SER A 62 31.57 -13.42 -16.67
CA SER A 62 31.01 -13.36 -18.03
C SER A 62 29.77 -12.45 -18.17
N LEU A 63 29.11 -12.06 -17.05
CA LEU A 63 27.96 -11.15 -17.09
C LEU A 63 28.32 -9.66 -17.23
N ASN A 64 29.57 -9.28 -16.92
CA ASN A 64 30.01 -7.88 -16.99
C ASN A 64 30.34 -7.38 -18.40
N LYS A 65 30.28 -8.22 -19.42
CA LYS A 65 30.66 -7.83 -20.80
C LYS A 65 29.48 -7.50 -21.73
N THR A 66 28.23 -7.78 -21.34
CA THR A 66 27.09 -7.67 -22.27
C THR A 66 26.00 -6.68 -21.83
N LEU A 67 26.07 -6.08 -20.65
CA LEU A 67 25.05 -5.12 -20.19
C LEU A 67 25.75 -3.95 -19.51
N ASN A 68 25.95 -2.85 -20.26
CA ASN A 68 26.15 -1.51 -19.67
C ASN A 68 24.86 -1.02 -19.00
N LEU A 69 24.32 -1.80 -18.07
CA LEU A 69 23.25 -1.39 -17.20
C LEU A 69 23.88 -0.67 -16.01
N THR A 70 23.51 0.60 -15.83
CA THR A 70 23.91 1.35 -14.65
C THR A 70 23.47 0.58 -13.39
N THR A 71 24.27 0.67 -12.33
CA THR A 71 24.04 0.00 -11.04
C THR A 71 22.61 0.21 -10.52
N THR A 72 21.97 1.32 -10.87
CA THR A 72 20.57 1.67 -10.54
C THR A 72 19.54 0.75 -11.22
N THR A 73 19.80 0.32 -12.46
CA THR A 73 18.86 -0.53 -13.22
C THR A 73 18.88 -1.98 -12.70
N ILE A 74 20.04 -2.46 -12.24
CA ILE A 74 20.17 -3.81 -11.65
C ILE A 74 19.45 -3.89 -10.30
N GLN A 75 19.51 -2.82 -9.46
CA GLN A 75 18.75 -2.77 -8.22
C GLN A 75 17.24 -2.80 -8.47
N THR A 76 16.75 -2.20 -9.54
CA THR A 76 15.31 -2.15 -9.86
C THR A 76 14.74 -3.50 -10.32
N ILE A 77 15.56 -4.37 -10.90
CA ILE A 77 15.14 -5.68 -11.42
C ILE A 77 15.14 -6.76 -10.34
N ILE A 78 15.99 -6.64 -9.30
CA ILE A 78 16.18 -7.69 -8.28
C ILE A 78 15.27 -7.47 -7.08
N LEU A 79 14.82 -6.25 -6.81
CA LEU A 79 14.10 -5.87 -5.59
C LEU A 79 12.63 -6.31 -5.47
N PRO A 80 11.82 -6.48 -6.53
CA PRO A 80 10.42 -6.89 -6.39
C PRO A 80 10.20 -8.27 -5.77
N THR A 81 11.20 -9.13 -5.79
CA THR A 81 11.08 -10.52 -5.31
C THR A 81 11.45 -10.70 -3.83
N ILE A 82 11.85 -9.64 -3.14
CA ILE A 82 12.65 -9.77 -1.92
C ILE A 82 11.95 -9.35 -0.62
N LEU A 83 10.78 -8.72 -0.67
CA LEU A 83 10.02 -8.38 0.55
C LEU A 83 8.92 -9.41 0.90
N ILE A 84 9.13 -10.65 0.62
CA ILE A 84 8.48 -11.78 1.31
C ILE A 84 8.97 -11.78 2.77
N PRO A 85 8.14 -12.17 3.75
CA PRO A 85 8.30 -11.86 5.18
C PRO A 85 9.68 -11.97 5.78
N PHE A 86 10.61 -12.33 5.00
CA PHE A 86 12.02 -12.34 5.38
C PHE A 86 12.82 -12.02 4.12
N LEU A 87 13.22 -10.78 3.97
CA LEU A 87 14.20 -10.34 2.99
C LEU A 87 15.38 -11.31 2.95
N ASN A 88 15.92 -11.54 1.77
CA ASN A 88 17.10 -12.37 1.57
C ASN A 88 18.23 -11.94 2.52
N ALA A 89 18.95 -12.88 3.12
CA ALA A 89 20.02 -12.63 4.08
C ALA A 89 21.08 -11.64 3.57
N SER A 90 21.37 -11.64 2.27
CA SER A 90 22.30 -10.69 1.63
C SER A 90 21.80 -9.24 1.65
N PHE A 91 20.48 -9.02 1.61
CA PHE A 91 19.91 -7.68 1.69
C PHE A 91 20.03 -7.12 3.12
N TYR A 92 19.76 -7.93 4.15
CA TYR A 92 19.95 -7.52 5.55
C TYR A 92 21.41 -7.25 5.89
N SER A 93 22.35 -8.06 5.39
CA SER A 93 23.78 -7.87 5.65
C SER A 93 24.31 -6.58 5.05
N SER A 94 23.80 -6.14 3.89
CA SER A 94 24.21 -4.87 3.25
C SER A 94 23.82 -3.63 4.05
N PHE A 95 22.88 -3.75 5.01
CA PHE A 95 22.41 -2.67 5.87
C PHE A 95 22.74 -2.87 7.36
N ASN A 96 23.65 -3.79 7.70
CA ASN A 96 24.01 -4.12 9.10
C ASN A 96 22.82 -4.54 9.99
N PHE A 97 21.79 -5.16 9.40
CA PHE A 97 20.69 -5.75 10.15
C PHE A 97 20.74 -7.28 10.08
N THR A 98 20.65 -7.92 11.23
CA THR A 98 20.43 -9.36 11.29
C THR A 98 18.93 -9.65 11.18
N LYS A 99 18.57 -10.48 10.19
CA LYS A 99 17.22 -11.03 10.06
C LYS A 99 16.88 -11.85 11.30
N PRO A 100 15.76 -11.59 12.01
CA PRO A 100 15.28 -12.53 13.02
C PRO A 100 15.02 -13.89 12.38
N SER A 101 15.45 -14.99 13.00
CA SER A 101 15.04 -16.30 12.49
C SER A 101 13.52 -16.43 12.64
N LEU A 102 12.88 -17.11 11.68
CA LEU A 102 11.43 -17.30 11.69
C LEU A 102 10.97 -18.02 12.97
N ASP A 103 11.76 -18.97 13.44
CA ASP A 103 11.46 -19.72 14.67
C ASP A 103 11.52 -18.82 15.90
N ILE A 104 12.54 -17.95 15.98
CA ILE A 104 12.64 -16.96 17.06
C ILE A 104 11.45 -15.98 17.01
N TYR A 105 11.12 -15.45 15.82
CA TYR A 105 9.99 -14.54 15.69
C TYR A 105 8.67 -15.20 16.10
N ASN A 106 8.41 -16.42 15.66
CA ASN A 106 7.19 -17.16 15.98
C ASN A 106 7.08 -17.54 17.46
N SER A 107 8.21 -17.65 18.18
CA SER A 107 8.25 -17.90 19.62
C SER A 107 7.97 -16.66 20.48
N LEU A 108 8.03 -15.47 19.90
CA LEU A 108 7.77 -14.22 20.63
C LEU A 108 6.30 -14.13 21.08
N PRO A 109 6.04 -13.50 22.24
CA PRO A 109 4.67 -13.21 22.67
C PRO A 109 4.00 -12.23 21.69
N ILE A 110 2.67 -12.26 21.62
CA ILE A 110 1.92 -11.27 20.83
C ILE A 110 2.11 -9.87 21.44
N CYS A 111 2.36 -8.88 20.59
CA CYS A 111 2.47 -7.50 20.99
C CYS A 111 1.16 -7.03 21.64
N LYS A 112 1.27 -6.44 22.81
CA LYS A 112 0.13 -5.83 23.51
C LYS A 112 0.38 -4.35 23.69
N PHE A 113 -0.54 -3.52 23.22
CA PHE A 113 -0.61 -2.12 23.58
C PHE A 113 -1.61 -2.01 24.74
N SER A 114 -1.07 -1.90 25.98
CA SER A 114 -1.90 -1.85 27.17
C SER A 114 -2.47 -0.44 27.37
N ILE A 115 -3.77 -0.32 27.39
CA ILE A 115 -4.47 0.93 27.71
C ILE A 115 -4.84 0.89 29.19
N SER A 116 -4.20 1.75 30.00
CA SER A 116 -4.59 1.98 31.40
C SER A 116 -5.81 2.89 31.45
N ASN A 117 -6.76 2.57 32.31
CA ASN A 117 -7.94 3.40 32.51
C ASN A 117 -7.72 4.57 33.48
N ASN A 118 -6.60 4.57 34.24
CA ASN A 118 -6.39 5.47 35.36
C ASN A 118 -5.96 6.88 34.95
N ASP A 119 -5.17 7.01 33.86
CA ASP A 119 -4.76 8.31 33.34
C ASP A 119 -4.78 8.30 31.80
N LYS A 120 -5.80 8.95 31.23
CA LYS A 120 -5.93 9.04 29.77
C LYS A 120 -5.02 10.10 29.14
N SER A 121 -4.42 10.99 29.95
CA SER A 121 -3.54 12.05 29.45
C SER A 121 -2.23 11.52 28.88
N ILE A 122 -1.73 10.37 29.39
CA ILE A 122 -0.50 9.73 28.95
C ILE A 122 -0.52 9.26 27.47
N TYR A 123 -1.73 9.13 26.89
CA TYR A 123 -1.90 8.73 25.49
C TYR A 123 -1.96 9.91 24.53
N LYS A 124 -2.08 11.14 25.03
CA LYS A 124 -2.06 12.34 24.20
C LYS A 124 -0.66 12.56 23.63
N VAL A 125 -0.62 12.87 22.35
CA VAL A 125 0.64 13.09 21.62
C VAL A 125 0.77 14.58 21.35
N THR A 126 1.89 15.15 21.77
CA THR A 126 2.27 16.51 21.37
C THR A 126 2.83 16.47 19.97
N ILE A 127 2.15 17.11 19.03
CA ILE A 127 2.58 17.17 17.63
C ILE A 127 3.75 18.13 17.49
N ASN A 128 4.85 17.63 16.95
CA ASN A 128 6.07 18.43 16.71
C ASN A 128 6.12 18.89 15.24
N GLN A 129 5.71 20.11 14.97
CA GLN A 129 5.74 20.70 13.63
C GLN A 129 7.10 21.33 13.25
N THR A 130 8.17 21.01 13.97
CA THR A 130 9.51 21.44 13.61
C THR A 130 9.96 20.76 12.33
N LEU A 131 10.46 21.58 11.39
CA LEU A 131 10.96 21.07 10.11
C LEU A 131 12.42 20.60 10.28
N TYR A 132 12.62 19.30 10.39
CA TYR A 132 13.93 18.67 10.40
C TYR A 132 14.34 18.20 8.99
N SER A 133 15.66 18.06 8.77
CA SER A 133 16.17 17.35 7.58
C SER A 133 15.93 15.84 7.72
N TYR A 134 15.95 15.11 6.60
CA TYR A 134 15.82 13.64 6.63
C TYR A 134 16.91 13.00 7.49
N ASP A 135 18.14 13.47 7.43
CA ASP A 135 19.26 12.94 8.23
C ASP A 135 19.01 13.07 9.75
N ILE A 136 18.39 14.18 10.18
CA ILE A 136 18.03 14.37 11.58
C ILE A 136 16.90 13.42 11.98
N ILE A 137 15.88 13.27 11.14
CA ILE A 137 14.77 12.35 11.37
C ILE A 137 15.27 10.91 11.42
N GLU A 138 16.17 10.51 10.52
CA GLU A 138 16.82 9.21 10.53
C GLU A 138 17.62 8.96 11.80
N LYS A 139 18.36 9.96 12.25
CA LYS A 139 19.12 9.89 13.52
C LYS A 139 18.20 9.69 14.73
N HIS A 140 17.02 10.34 14.73
CA HIS A 140 16.08 10.26 15.85
C HIS A 140 15.29 8.95 15.85
N HIS A 141 14.79 8.51 14.70
CA HIS A 141 13.78 7.45 14.60
C HIS A 141 14.21 6.26 13.74
N GLY A 142 15.28 6.40 12.95
CA GLY A 142 15.69 5.40 11.96
C GLY A 142 16.46 4.20 12.51
N LYS A 143 16.92 4.24 13.79
CA LYS A 143 17.80 3.20 14.36
C LYS A 143 17.26 1.78 14.18
N ASP A 144 15.98 1.58 14.44
CA ASP A 144 15.30 0.29 14.40
C ASP A 144 14.53 0.04 13.11
N LEU A 145 14.60 0.96 12.13
CA LEU A 145 13.97 0.79 10.83
C LEU A 145 14.85 -0.06 9.91
N TYR A 146 14.21 -0.96 9.19
CA TYR A 146 14.76 -1.58 8.00
C TYR A 146 14.64 -0.62 6.79
N PRO A 147 15.38 -0.86 5.69
CA PRO A 147 15.22 -0.08 4.46
C PRO A 147 13.77 -0.04 3.99
N GLY A 148 13.39 1.10 3.38
CA GLY A 148 12.02 1.31 2.94
C GLY A 148 11.07 1.81 4.03
N GLY A 149 11.57 2.19 5.20
CA GLY A 149 10.75 2.66 6.32
C GLY A 149 9.97 1.53 6.98
N HIS A 150 10.50 0.31 6.90
CA HIS A 150 9.88 -0.87 7.52
C HIS A 150 10.36 -1.03 8.96
N TYR A 151 9.43 -1.22 9.88
CA TYR A 151 9.68 -1.50 11.30
C TYR A 151 9.01 -2.80 11.72
N ILE A 152 9.75 -3.60 12.49
CA ILE A 152 9.24 -4.82 13.15
C ILE A 152 9.63 -4.75 14.63
N PRO A 153 8.71 -4.90 15.59
CA PRO A 153 9.03 -5.01 17.00
C PRO A 153 9.96 -6.21 17.25
N ARG A 154 10.96 -6.01 18.11
CA ARG A 154 11.95 -7.07 18.40
C ARG A 154 11.55 -7.96 19.56
N GLU A 155 10.72 -7.43 20.48
CA GLU A 155 10.35 -8.09 21.73
C GLU A 155 9.02 -8.85 21.63
N CYS A 156 8.25 -8.67 20.57
CA CYS A 156 6.96 -9.30 20.40
C CYS A 156 6.59 -9.41 18.90
N ARG A 157 5.69 -10.32 18.54
CA ARG A 157 5.15 -10.46 17.19
C ARG A 157 3.80 -9.78 17.07
N THR A 158 3.55 -9.17 15.94
CA THR A 158 2.30 -8.49 15.65
C THR A 158 1.26 -9.43 15.04
N GLU A 159 -0.02 -9.12 15.23
CA GLU A 159 -1.12 -9.86 14.61
C GLU A 159 -1.39 -9.41 13.16
N GLN A 160 -0.99 -8.18 12.83
CA GLN A 160 -1.19 -7.59 11.50
C GLN A 160 0.08 -6.88 11.03
N ARG A 161 0.35 -7.03 9.75
CA ARG A 161 1.40 -6.30 9.02
C ARG A 161 0.74 -5.18 8.24
N LEU A 162 1.21 -3.97 8.45
CA LEU A 162 0.55 -2.76 7.96
C LEU A 162 1.31 -2.11 6.80
N ALA A 163 0.61 -1.80 5.71
CA ALA A 163 1.07 -0.89 4.69
C ALA A 163 0.40 0.47 4.87
N LEU A 164 1.19 1.52 5.14
CA LEU A 164 0.69 2.89 5.12
C LEU A 164 0.93 3.47 3.73
N ILE A 165 -0.13 3.81 3.02
CA ILE A 165 -0.08 4.35 1.66
C ILE A 165 -0.33 5.84 1.71
N ILE A 166 0.70 6.61 1.36
CA ILE A 166 0.71 8.08 1.40
C ILE A 166 0.70 8.62 -0.02
N ARG A 167 -0.40 9.23 -0.43
CA ARG A 167 -0.48 9.94 -1.72
C ARG A 167 0.33 11.24 -1.68
N TYR A 168 1.17 11.46 -2.69
CA TYR A 168 2.17 12.51 -2.61
C TYR A 168 2.41 13.23 -3.95
N ARG A 169 2.60 14.55 -3.89
CA ARG A 169 3.23 15.37 -4.92
C ARG A 169 3.65 16.73 -4.34
N ASN A 170 4.94 17.05 -4.44
CA ASN A 170 5.49 18.37 -4.07
C ASN A 170 5.13 18.82 -2.63
N ARG A 171 5.17 17.92 -1.66
CA ARG A 171 4.83 18.15 -0.24
C ARG A 171 5.98 17.77 0.70
N GLU A 172 7.24 18.08 0.28
CA GLU A 172 8.44 17.60 1.00
C GLU A 172 8.46 18.02 2.47
N GLN A 173 8.09 19.27 2.75
CA GLN A 173 8.08 19.76 4.13
C GLN A 173 7.02 19.04 4.99
N HIS A 174 5.83 18.81 4.42
CA HIS A 174 4.80 18.02 5.10
C HIS A 174 5.27 16.58 5.33
N LEU A 175 5.91 15.95 4.33
CA LEU A 175 6.43 14.61 4.46
C LEU A 175 7.49 14.51 5.57
N LYS A 176 8.39 15.47 5.68
CA LYS A 176 9.38 15.51 6.76
C LYS A 176 8.74 15.60 8.14
N MET A 177 7.78 16.50 8.35
CA MET A 177 7.03 16.61 9.61
C MET A 177 6.24 15.35 9.89
N PHE A 178 5.55 14.81 8.88
CA PHE A 178 4.79 13.57 8.96
C PHE A 178 5.65 12.38 9.42
N LEU A 179 6.80 12.16 8.79
CA LEU A 179 7.70 11.05 9.14
C LEU A 179 8.29 11.21 10.54
N ASN A 180 8.62 12.46 10.93
CA ASN A 180 9.16 12.76 12.25
C ASN A 180 8.19 12.42 13.39
N ASP A 181 6.89 12.64 13.19
CA ASP A 181 5.87 12.37 14.21
C ASP A 181 5.30 10.95 14.12
N LEU A 182 5.13 10.43 12.90
CA LEU A 182 4.42 9.16 12.73
C LEU A 182 5.29 7.94 13.08
N HIS A 183 6.58 7.93 12.76
CA HIS A 183 7.45 6.81 13.13
C HIS A 183 7.43 6.51 14.64
N PRO A 184 7.72 7.48 15.53
CA PRO A 184 7.68 7.21 16.97
C PRO A 184 6.26 6.89 17.48
N PHE A 185 5.22 7.41 16.83
CA PHE A 185 3.84 7.08 17.15
C PHE A 185 3.55 5.59 16.91
N LEU A 186 3.86 5.09 15.71
CA LEU A 186 3.64 3.69 15.32
C LEU A 186 4.54 2.71 16.11
N GLN A 187 5.79 3.09 16.38
CA GLN A 187 6.73 2.29 17.18
C GLN A 187 6.24 2.13 18.63
N LYS A 188 5.68 3.19 19.24
CA LYS A 188 5.06 3.10 20.57
C LYS A 188 3.86 2.14 20.60
N GLN A 189 3.13 2.01 19.50
CA GLN A 189 2.06 1.02 19.36
C GLN A 189 2.56 -0.39 19.06
N LYS A 190 3.88 -0.58 18.88
CA LYS A 190 4.53 -1.88 18.61
C LYS A 190 3.96 -2.57 17.36
N LEU A 191 3.89 -1.86 16.26
CA LEU A 191 3.30 -2.35 15.00
C LEU A 191 4.40 -2.84 14.04
N ASP A 192 4.10 -3.87 13.26
CA ASP A 192 4.85 -4.20 12.04
C ASP A 192 4.27 -3.34 10.91
N TYR A 193 5.05 -2.40 10.37
CA TYR A 193 4.55 -1.46 9.36
C TYR A 193 5.61 -1.06 8.34
N THR A 194 5.15 -0.66 7.16
CA THR A 194 5.96 0.00 6.13
C THR A 194 5.25 1.26 5.64
N ILE A 195 5.99 2.35 5.43
CA ILE A 195 5.47 3.60 4.88
C ILE A 195 5.81 3.69 3.38
N PHE A 196 4.77 3.73 2.54
CA PHE A 196 4.85 3.89 1.10
C PHE A 196 4.42 5.30 0.70
N VAL A 197 5.30 6.05 0.07
CA VAL A 197 5.01 7.37 -0.49
C VAL A 197 4.81 7.23 -1.98
N VAL A 198 3.59 7.40 -2.47
CA VAL A 198 3.23 7.25 -3.88
C VAL A 198 3.21 8.61 -4.54
N ASN A 199 4.25 8.89 -5.32
CA ASN A 199 4.47 10.19 -5.95
C ASN A 199 3.94 10.22 -7.38
N GLN A 200 2.96 11.10 -7.63
CA GLN A 200 2.50 11.39 -8.98
C GLN A 200 3.47 12.33 -9.69
N HIS A 201 4.12 11.83 -10.73
CA HIS A 201 4.99 12.60 -11.61
C HIS A 201 4.18 13.41 -12.63
N GLY A 202 4.75 14.51 -13.10
CA GLY A 202 4.14 15.35 -14.13
C GLY A 202 3.23 16.46 -13.56
N ASN A 203 2.59 17.18 -14.48
CA ASN A 203 1.78 18.36 -14.18
C ASN A 203 0.27 18.13 -14.33
N ASP A 204 -0.14 16.92 -14.71
CA ASP A 204 -1.54 16.53 -14.83
C ASP A 204 -2.29 16.71 -13.52
N GLN A 205 -3.61 16.74 -13.55
CA GLN A 205 -4.37 16.89 -12.32
C GLN A 205 -4.08 15.76 -11.35
N PHE A 206 -4.04 16.07 -10.06
CA PHE A 206 -3.71 15.11 -9.01
C PHE A 206 -4.86 14.11 -8.82
N ASN A 207 -4.57 12.81 -8.96
CA ASN A 207 -5.56 11.75 -8.81
C ASN A 207 -5.35 10.96 -7.52
N ARG A 208 -6.12 11.33 -6.50
CA ARG A 208 -6.00 10.79 -5.16
C ARG A 208 -6.31 9.29 -5.07
N GLY A 209 -7.39 8.87 -5.73
CA GLY A 209 -7.85 7.48 -5.70
C GLY A 209 -6.90 6.55 -6.46
N ALA A 210 -6.46 6.95 -7.65
CA ALA A 210 -5.52 6.17 -8.43
C ALA A 210 -4.18 5.96 -7.70
N LEU A 211 -3.66 6.97 -7.00
CA LEU A 211 -2.43 6.83 -6.21
C LEU A 211 -2.58 5.83 -5.06
N PHE A 212 -3.72 5.78 -4.39
CA PHE A 212 -3.98 4.78 -3.36
C PHE A 212 -4.03 3.36 -3.94
N ASN A 213 -4.67 3.18 -5.11
CA ASN A 213 -4.66 1.88 -5.79
C ASN A 213 -3.25 1.47 -6.24
N VAL A 214 -2.47 2.38 -6.81
CA VAL A 214 -1.05 2.13 -7.16
C VAL A 214 -0.27 1.68 -5.92
N GLY A 215 -0.40 2.40 -4.81
CA GLY A 215 0.26 2.06 -3.56
C GLY A 215 -0.11 0.67 -3.05
N TYR A 216 -1.40 0.31 -3.12
CA TYR A 216 -1.87 -1.03 -2.79
C TYR A 216 -1.25 -2.10 -3.69
N LEU A 217 -1.31 -1.89 -5.02
CA LEU A 217 -0.83 -2.86 -6.01
C LEU A 217 0.68 -3.08 -5.89
N GLU A 218 1.47 -2.02 -5.72
CA GLU A 218 2.92 -2.14 -5.60
C GLU A 218 3.35 -2.69 -4.24
N ALA A 219 2.71 -2.28 -3.13
CA ALA A 219 3.00 -2.82 -1.81
C ALA A 219 2.73 -4.33 -1.73
N MET A 220 1.62 -4.81 -2.32
CA MET A 220 1.29 -6.24 -2.34
C MET A 220 2.30 -7.10 -3.12
N LYS A 221 3.06 -6.52 -4.04
CA LYS A 221 4.17 -7.22 -4.74
C LYS A 221 5.40 -7.39 -3.84
N LEU A 222 5.54 -6.53 -2.82
CA LEU A 222 6.74 -6.46 -1.99
C LEU A 222 6.61 -7.29 -0.70
N TYR A 223 5.42 -7.34 -0.09
CA TYR A 223 5.20 -8.00 1.19
C TYR A 223 3.72 -8.36 1.38
N SER A 224 3.45 -9.43 2.15
CA SER A 224 2.07 -9.85 2.46
C SER A 224 1.51 -9.01 3.60
N TYR A 225 0.86 -7.91 3.28
CA TYR A 225 0.20 -7.05 4.27
C TYR A 225 -1.20 -7.54 4.61
N ASP A 226 -1.53 -7.44 5.90
CA ASP A 226 -2.84 -7.83 6.45
C ASP A 226 -3.78 -6.63 6.56
N CYS A 227 -3.22 -5.41 6.53
CA CYS A 227 -3.96 -4.17 6.70
C CYS A 227 -3.32 -3.03 5.89
N PHE A 228 -4.16 -2.25 5.21
CA PHE A 228 -3.78 -1.06 4.46
C PHE A 228 -4.36 0.18 5.13
N ILE A 229 -3.50 1.13 5.44
CA ILE A 229 -3.87 2.45 5.96
C ILE A 229 -3.64 3.47 4.85
N PHE A 230 -4.71 4.01 4.28
CA PHE A 230 -4.66 5.10 3.31
C PHE A 230 -4.65 6.43 4.06
N HIS A 231 -3.63 7.23 3.83
CA HIS A 231 -3.31 8.33 4.74
C HIS A 231 -2.91 9.61 3.99
N ASP A 232 -3.47 10.74 4.41
CA ASP A 232 -3.04 12.06 3.93
C ASP A 232 -1.73 12.47 4.61
N VAL A 233 -0.80 13.05 3.84
CA VAL A 233 0.54 13.44 4.29
C VAL A 233 0.53 14.59 5.31
N ASP A 234 -0.58 15.30 5.43
CA ASP A 234 -0.75 16.48 6.29
C ASP A 234 -1.61 16.22 7.54
N LEU A 235 -1.91 14.96 7.87
CA LEU A 235 -2.66 14.59 9.07
C LEU A 235 -1.77 13.84 10.06
N LEU A 236 -1.79 14.27 11.33
CA LEU A 236 -1.02 13.67 12.42
C LEU A 236 -1.96 13.23 13.54
N PRO A 237 -1.87 11.98 14.02
CA PRO A 237 -2.74 11.47 15.09
C PRO A 237 -2.36 12.09 16.45
N GLU A 238 -3.36 12.50 17.23
CA GLU A 238 -3.17 13.17 18.52
C GLU A 238 -3.33 12.23 19.74
N ASP A 239 -3.64 10.95 19.54
CA ASP A 239 -3.90 10.02 20.65
C ASP A 239 -3.45 8.60 20.31
N LEU A 240 -2.55 8.03 21.15
CA LEU A 240 -2.00 6.69 20.97
C LEU A 240 -3.05 5.57 21.03
N ARG A 241 -4.23 5.81 21.60
CA ARG A 241 -5.34 4.86 21.61
C ARG A 241 -6.01 4.70 20.26
N ASN A 242 -5.76 5.63 19.33
CA ASN A 242 -6.14 5.48 17.92
C ASN A 242 -5.19 4.49 17.22
N ILE A 243 -5.26 3.22 17.63
CA ILE A 243 -4.33 2.18 17.18
C ILE A 243 -4.46 1.99 15.68
N TYR A 244 -3.31 1.97 14.99
CA TYR A 244 -3.23 1.71 13.55
C TYR A 244 -3.39 0.21 13.30
N LYS A 245 -4.61 -0.19 12.99
CA LYS A 245 -4.98 -1.58 12.67
C LYS A 245 -6.25 -1.61 11.83
N CYS A 246 -6.44 -2.71 11.12
CA CYS A 246 -7.71 -3.02 10.49
C CYS A 246 -8.63 -3.77 11.44
N GLU A 247 -9.89 -3.44 11.39
CA GLU A 247 -10.97 -4.14 12.08
C GLU A 247 -11.64 -5.15 11.13
N ASP A 248 -12.76 -5.73 11.53
CA ASP A 248 -13.56 -6.65 10.68
C ASP A 248 -14.28 -5.95 9.51
N ARG A 249 -14.35 -4.63 9.57
CA ARG A 249 -14.98 -3.75 8.58
C ARG A 249 -14.08 -2.56 8.27
N PRO A 250 -14.27 -1.88 7.12
CA PRO A 250 -13.54 -0.65 6.83
C PRO A 250 -13.67 0.37 7.96
N ARG A 251 -12.56 1.01 8.30
CA ARG A 251 -12.50 1.95 9.41
C ARG A 251 -12.15 3.35 8.95
N HIS A 252 -12.91 4.34 9.40
CA HIS A 252 -12.56 5.75 9.31
C HIS A 252 -11.77 6.15 10.55
N MET A 253 -10.49 6.46 10.40
CA MET A 253 -9.59 6.75 11.51
C MET A 253 -9.55 8.24 11.86
N ALA A 254 -9.61 9.14 10.86
CA ALA A 254 -9.54 10.59 11.04
C ALA A 254 -10.94 11.19 11.24
N VAL A 255 -11.64 10.75 12.28
CA VAL A 255 -13.04 11.16 12.57
C VAL A 255 -13.12 12.62 13.02
N ALA A 256 -12.14 13.06 13.83
CA ALA A 256 -12.16 14.35 14.53
C ALA A 256 -10.91 15.16 14.19
N MET A 257 -10.90 15.81 13.03
CA MET A 257 -9.81 16.68 12.61
C MET A 257 -9.95 18.09 13.19
N ASP A 258 -8.82 18.72 13.58
CA ASP A 258 -8.79 20.10 14.07
C ASP A 258 -9.29 21.12 13.02
N LYS A 259 -9.18 20.79 11.73
CA LYS A 259 -9.74 21.58 10.63
C LYS A 259 -11.27 21.76 10.76
N PHE A 260 -11.95 20.79 11.34
CA PHE A 260 -13.40 20.80 11.55
C PHE A 260 -13.76 20.92 13.05
N ASN A 261 -12.93 21.64 13.83
CA ASN A 261 -13.11 21.81 15.28
C ASN A 261 -13.26 20.45 16.02
N HIS A 262 -12.54 19.43 15.57
CA HIS A 262 -12.62 18.06 16.10
C HIS A 262 -14.02 17.45 16.09
N THR A 263 -14.81 17.79 15.08
CA THR A 263 -16.12 17.17 14.83
C THR A 263 -16.09 16.41 13.51
N LEU A 264 -17.02 15.48 13.34
CA LEU A 264 -17.27 14.83 12.07
C LEU A 264 -18.05 15.80 11.16
N PRO A 265 -17.56 16.18 9.97
CA PRO A 265 -18.21 17.20 9.13
C PRO A 265 -19.64 16.83 8.72
N TYR A 266 -19.85 15.56 8.37
CA TYR A 266 -21.15 14.95 8.04
C TYR A 266 -21.07 13.43 8.24
N SER A 267 -22.22 12.77 8.37
CA SER A 267 -22.31 11.33 8.72
C SER A 267 -21.52 10.42 7.80
N ASP A 268 -21.51 10.75 6.50
CA ASP A 268 -20.95 9.91 5.44
C ASP A 268 -19.49 10.25 5.10
N PHE A 269 -18.92 11.25 5.77
CA PHE A 269 -17.53 11.65 5.58
C PHE A 269 -16.56 10.49 5.84
N PHE A 270 -15.71 10.21 4.85
CA PHE A 270 -14.76 9.09 4.90
C PHE A 270 -13.35 9.48 4.41
N GLY A 271 -12.98 10.74 4.58
CA GLY A 271 -11.71 11.30 4.14
C GLY A 271 -10.59 11.25 5.17
N GLY A 272 -9.40 11.62 4.76
CA GLY A 272 -8.21 11.80 5.60
C GLY A 272 -7.42 10.53 5.85
N VAL A 273 -7.84 9.70 6.82
CA VAL A 273 -7.16 8.44 7.17
C VAL A 273 -8.17 7.32 7.29
N THR A 274 -7.95 6.25 6.52
CA THR A 274 -8.85 5.09 6.48
C THR A 274 -8.09 3.79 6.52
N ALA A 275 -8.67 2.74 7.08
CA ALA A 275 -8.07 1.42 7.21
C ALA A 275 -8.94 0.34 6.58
N PHE A 276 -8.31 -0.54 5.80
CA PHE A 276 -8.98 -1.61 5.06
C PHE A 276 -8.19 -2.91 5.12
N ARG A 277 -8.88 -4.02 5.26
CA ARG A 277 -8.32 -5.32 4.92
C ARG A 277 -8.21 -5.48 3.40
N PRO A 278 -7.24 -6.27 2.88
CA PRO A 278 -7.13 -6.54 1.45
C PRO A 278 -8.44 -7.03 0.82
N SER A 279 -9.18 -7.89 1.52
CA SER A 279 -10.49 -8.40 1.05
C SER A 279 -11.52 -7.29 0.85
N ASP A 280 -11.53 -6.26 1.70
CA ASP A 280 -12.46 -5.13 1.58
C ASP A 280 -12.06 -4.23 0.41
N ILE A 281 -10.75 -3.97 0.22
CA ILE A 281 -10.25 -3.21 -0.93
C ILE A 281 -10.65 -3.88 -2.24
N LEU A 282 -10.44 -5.20 -2.36
CA LEU A 282 -10.82 -5.96 -3.54
C LEU A 282 -12.35 -6.01 -3.71
N GLY A 283 -13.08 -6.16 -2.61
CA GLY A 283 -14.55 -6.19 -2.62
C GLY A 283 -15.19 -4.91 -3.13
N VAL A 284 -14.61 -3.74 -2.84
CA VAL A 284 -15.06 -2.44 -3.37
C VAL A 284 -14.47 -2.11 -4.75
N ASN A 285 -13.57 -2.94 -5.29
CA ASN A 285 -12.77 -2.66 -6.49
C ASN A 285 -11.81 -1.47 -6.29
N GLY A 286 -11.26 -1.29 -5.06
CA GLY A 286 -10.35 -0.22 -4.74
C GLY A 286 -10.96 1.17 -4.72
N HIS A 287 -10.09 2.18 -4.71
CA HIS A 287 -10.48 3.58 -4.76
C HIS A 287 -10.94 3.99 -6.17
N PRO A 288 -11.88 4.95 -6.27
CA PRO A 288 -12.30 5.48 -7.55
C PRO A 288 -11.16 6.23 -8.24
N THR A 289 -10.94 5.98 -9.55
CA THR A 289 -9.84 6.57 -10.32
C THR A 289 -10.28 7.74 -11.23
N ILE A 290 -11.56 8.04 -11.25
CA ILE A 290 -12.19 9.01 -12.15
C ILE A 290 -12.20 10.45 -11.64
N TYR A 291 -11.69 10.66 -10.40
CA TYR A 291 -11.66 12.00 -9.80
C TYR A 291 -10.29 12.65 -10.00
N TRP A 292 -10.16 13.43 -11.08
CA TRP A 292 -9.00 14.25 -11.37
C TRP A 292 -9.16 15.64 -10.74
N GLY A 293 -8.28 15.99 -9.81
CA GLY A 293 -8.41 17.17 -8.95
C GLY A 293 -8.99 16.84 -7.57
N TRP A 294 -9.53 17.85 -6.89
CA TRP A 294 -10.02 17.71 -5.51
C TRP A 294 -11.52 17.43 -5.44
N GLY A 295 -11.89 16.46 -4.63
CA GLY A 295 -13.22 16.29 -4.06
C GLY A 295 -14.01 15.08 -4.57
N SER A 296 -14.84 14.54 -3.69
CA SER A 296 -15.81 13.45 -3.83
C SER A 296 -15.25 12.04 -4.06
N GLU A 297 -13.93 11.86 -4.11
CA GLU A 297 -13.36 10.52 -4.19
C GLU A 297 -13.56 9.72 -2.87
N ASP A 298 -13.60 10.41 -1.75
CA ASP A 298 -13.86 9.84 -0.41
C ASP A 298 -15.35 9.57 -0.19
N ASP A 299 -16.25 10.44 -0.67
CA ASP A 299 -17.69 10.21 -0.70
C ASP A 299 -18.06 8.98 -1.55
N ASP A 300 -17.43 8.85 -2.72
CA ASP A 300 -17.61 7.68 -3.59
C ASP A 300 -17.11 6.40 -2.90
N MET A 301 -15.97 6.45 -2.21
CA MET A 301 -15.49 5.30 -1.45
C MET A 301 -16.49 4.89 -0.34
N TYR A 302 -17.07 5.86 0.36
CA TYR A 302 -18.16 5.59 1.31
C TYR A 302 -19.31 4.83 0.63
N LEU A 303 -19.77 5.33 -0.51
CA LEU A 303 -20.85 4.70 -1.27
C LEU A 303 -20.50 3.27 -1.73
N ARG A 304 -19.26 3.03 -2.15
CA ARG A 304 -18.77 1.68 -2.49
C ARG A 304 -18.85 0.73 -1.31
N ILE A 305 -18.45 1.17 -0.11
CA ILE A 305 -18.52 0.35 1.09
C ILE A 305 -19.98 -0.01 1.42
N VAL A 306 -20.86 0.98 1.42
CA VAL A 306 -22.26 0.79 1.83
C VAL A 306 -23.08 0.03 0.76
N LYS A 307 -22.93 0.42 -0.52
CA LYS A 307 -23.77 -0.12 -1.61
C LYS A 307 -23.23 -1.44 -2.18
N LYS A 308 -21.90 -1.52 -2.44
CA LYS A 308 -21.29 -2.69 -3.08
C LYS A 308 -20.88 -3.73 -2.04
N LEU A 309 -20.13 -3.33 -1.01
CA LEU A 309 -19.65 -4.25 0.02
C LEU A 309 -20.73 -4.59 1.05
N LYS A 310 -21.77 -3.77 1.17
CA LYS A 310 -22.88 -3.88 2.14
C LYS A 310 -22.38 -3.94 3.58
N LYS A 311 -21.33 -3.20 3.88
CA LYS A 311 -20.75 -3.09 5.23
C LYS A 311 -20.98 -1.70 5.81
N SER A 312 -21.07 -1.62 7.12
CA SER A 312 -20.98 -0.35 7.86
C SER A 312 -19.52 0.01 8.14
N ILE A 313 -19.27 1.28 8.44
CA ILE A 313 -17.95 1.82 8.75
C ILE A 313 -17.74 1.85 10.26
N ILE A 314 -16.54 1.47 10.70
CA ILE A 314 -16.11 1.60 12.09
C ILE A 314 -15.50 2.98 12.29
N ARG A 315 -15.87 3.62 13.38
CA ARG A 315 -15.26 4.86 13.90
C ARG A 315 -15.01 4.71 15.39
N TYR A 316 -13.81 5.09 15.82
CA TYR A 316 -13.53 5.21 17.24
C TYR A 316 -14.13 6.52 17.77
N PRO A 317 -14.34 6.62 19.10
CA PRO A 317 -14.83 7.86 19.72
C PRO A 317 -14.01 9.09 19.31
N ILE A 318 -14.68 10.22 19.16
CA ILE A 318 -14.05 11.48 18.70
C ILE A 318 -12.89 11.94 19.59
N GLU A 319 -12.91 11.56 20.88
CA GLU A 319 -11.86 11.88 21.84
C GLU A 319 -10.55 11.13 21.55
N ILE A 320 -10.64 10.00 20.83
CA ILE A 320 -9.52 9.11 20.46
C ILE A 320 -9.12 9.35 19.00
N ALA A 321 -10.10 9.40 18.10
CA ALA A 321 -9.89 9.50 16.66
C ALA A 321 -9.58 10.93 16.21
N ARG A 322 -8.70 11.62 16.94
CA ARG A 322 -8.31 13.01 16.72
C ARG A 322 -7.08 13.14 15.87
N TYR A 323 -7.11 14.10 14.96
CA TYR A 323 -5.98 14.42 14.08
C TYR A 323 -5.74 15.92 14.00
N LYS A 324 -4.47 16.30 13.98
CA LYS A 324 -3.98 17.63 13.69
C LYS A 324 -3.62 17.73 12.21
N MET A 325 -4.14 18.75 11.53
CA MET A 325 -3.74 19.05 10.15
C MET A 325 -2.53 19.99 10.12
N ILE A 326 -1.51 19.61 9.35
CA ILE A 326 -0.36 20.48 9.06
C ILE A 326 -0.82 21.53 8.04
N ARG A 327 -0.86 22.82 8.46
CA ARG A 327 -1.30 23.93 7.60
C ARG A 327 -0.15 24.88 7.23
N THR A 328 1.02 24.64 7.77
CA THR A 328 2.22 25.44 7.55
C THR A 328 2.96 25.03 6.29
N HIS A 329 3.89 25.87 5.81
CA HIS A 329 4.85 25.53 4.76
C HIS A 329 4.23 25.19 3.38
N GLY A 330 3.38 26.08 2.88
CA GLY A 330 3.00 26.03 1.46
C GLY A 330 1.94 24.99 1.12
N HIS A 331 0.91 24.88 1.95
CA HIS A 331 -0.29 24.11 1.60
C HIS A 331 -1.01 24.77 0.42
N VAL A 332 -0.64 24.39 -0.81
CA VAL A 332 -1.41 24.75 -2.00
C VAL A 332 -2.55 23.75 -2.14
N ALA A 333 -3.78 24.26 -2.03
CA ALA A 333 -4.96 23.43 -2.26
C ALA A 333 -4.97 22.91 -3.72
N ALA A 334 -5.23 21.63 -3.90
CA ALA A 334 -5.43 21.10 -5.24
C ALA A 334 -6.68 21.73 -5.86
N LYS A 335 -6.61 22.00 -7.18
CA LYS A 335 -7.75 22.52 -7.93
C LYS A 335 -8.95 21.59 -7.80
N GLU A 336 -10.11 22.17 -7.52
CA GLU A 336 -11.35 21.41 -7.42
C GLU A 336 -11.72 20.76 -8.76
N ASN A 337 -12.20 19.50 -8.71
CA ASN A 337 -12.77 18.83 -9.87
C ASN A 337 -14.18 19.41 -10.13
N PRO A 338 -14.40 20.11 -11.26
CA PRO A 338 -15.69 20.74 -11.54
C PRO A 338 -16.82 19.72 -11.76
N ASN A 339 -16.49 18.47 -12.04
CA ASN A 339 -17.45 17.41 -12.37
C ASN A 339 -17.71 16.46 -11.19
N ARG A 340 -17.06 16.69 -10.04
CA ARG A 340 -17.11 15.77 -8.88
C ARG A 340 -18.53 15.41 -8.43
N LEU A 341 -19.43 16.40 -8.37
CA LEU A 341 -20.81 16.17 -7.94
C LEU A 341 -21.61 15.39 -8.99
N THR A 342 -21.37 15.63 -10.28
CA THR A 342 -22.00 14.87 -11.37
C THR A 342 -21.58 13.40 -11.31
N ILE A 343 -20.30 13.14 -11.05
CA ILE A 343 -19.76 11.79 -10.96
C ILE A 343 -20.36 11.05 -9.75
N VAL A 344 -20.24 11.61 -8.55
CA VAL A 344 -20.67 10.93 -7.32
C VAL A 344 -22.19 10.67 -7.29
N SER A 345 -22.98 11.54 -7.91
CA SER A 345 -24.44 11.38 -7.99
C SER A 345 -24.90 10.46 -9.12
N SER A 346 -24.03 10.07 -10.04
CA SER A 346 -24.42 9.30 -11.23
C SER A 346 -24.77 7.84 -10.94
N ASN A 347 -24.39 7.32 -9.76
CA ASN A 347 -24.69 5.95 -9.34
C ASN A 347 -24.22 4.88 -10.36
N TYR A 348 -23.04 5.10 -10.96
CA TYR A 348 -22.44 4.21 -11.95
C TYR A 348 -22.08 2.83 -11.36
N ASP A 349 -21.83 1.84 -12.22
CA ASP A 349 -21.36 0.52 -11.80
C ASP A 349 -19.90 0.60 -11.33
N TYR A 350 -19.65 0.39 -10.04
CA TYR A 350 -18.33 0.40 -9.42
C TYR A 350 -17.36 -0.69 -9.97
N ASN A 351 -17.85 -1.67 -10.73
CA ASN A 351 -16.99 -2.63 -11.41
C ASN A 351 -16.28 -2.02 -12.64
N LEU A 352 -16.80 -0.92 -13.16
CA LEU A 352 -16.24 -0.22 -14.32
C LEU A 352 -15.11 0.75 -13.96
N ASP A 353 -14.85 0.99 -12.64
CA ASP A 353 -13.80 1.90 -12.18
C ASP A 353 -13.20 1.46 -10.85
N GLY A 354 -11.86 1.48 -10.76
CA GLY A 354 -11.15 1.14 -9.53
C GLY A 354 -9.82 0.44 -9.79
N ILE A 355 -9.46 -0.55 -8.96
CA ILE A 355 -8.20 -1.29 -9.08
C ILE A 355 -8.04 -1.93 -10.47
N ASN A 356 -9.10 -2.53 -10.99
CA ASN A 356 -9.08 -3.23 -12.28
C ASN A 356 -8.86 -2.30 -13.49
N THR A 357 -9.07 -1.00 -13.32
CA THR A 357 -8.89 0.02 -14.37
C THR A 357 -7.78 1.01 -14.04
N THR A 358 -7.07 0.82 -12.92
CA THR A 358 -5.97 1.69 -12.54
C THR A 358 -4.83 1.56 -13.54
N ASN A 359 -4.63 2.62 -14.32
CA ASN A 359 -3.57 2.72 -15.33
C ASN A 359 -2.47 3.65 -14.83
N TYR A 360 -1.21 3.20 -14.88
CA TYR A 360 -0.05 3.98 -14.47
C TYR A 360 1.23 3.50 -15.13
N ILE A 361 2.19 4.40 -15.24
CA ILE A 361 3.56 4.10 -15.67
C ILE A 361 4.44 4.16 -14.43
N LEU A 362 4.97 3.02 -14.00
CA LEU A 362 5.92 2.94 -12.90
C LEU A 362 7.32 3.34 -13.40
N HIS A 363 7.88 4.40 -12.83
CA HIS A 363 9.24 4.83 -13.15
C HIS A 363 10.28 4.10 -12.33
N ASN A 364 10.13 4.13 -11.01
CA ASN A 364 11.01 3.43 -10.08
C ASN A 364 10.37 3.26 -8.71
N ILE A 365 10.97 2.35 -7.92
CA ILE A 365 10.72 2.20 -6.48
C ILE A 365 12.08 2.40 -5.79
N VAL A 366 12.13 3.33 -4.83
CA VAL A 366 13.34 3.67 -4.08
C VAL A 366 13.12 3.42 -2.60
N PHE A 367 13.99 2.63 -1.99
CA PHE A 367 13.93 2.28 -0.58
C PHE A 367 14.81 3.22 0.24
N TYR A 368 14.23 4.33 0.72
CA TYR A 368 14.88 5.21 1.68
C TYR A 368 14.83 4.60 3.08
N LYS A 369 15.61 5.15 4.00
CA LYS A 369 15.61 4.67 5.39
C LYS A 369 14.25 4.85 6.06
N LEU A 370 13.58 5.97 5.80
CA LEU A 370 12.32 6.33 6.46
C LEU A 370 11.07 5.90 5.69
N PHE A 371 11.15 5.62 4.39
CA PHE A 371 10.00 5.27 3.56
C PHE A 371 10.40 4.62 2.25
N THR A 372 9.47 3.94 1.63
CA THR A 372 9.57 3.47 0.24
C THR A 372 8.89 4.48 -0.68
N LEU A 373 9.64 5.04 -1.63
CA LEU A 373 9.10 5.95 -2.65
C LEU A 373 8.70 5.17 -3.89
N ILE A 374 7.46 5.32 -4.33
CA ILE A 374 6.94 4.77 -5.59
C ILE A 374 6.66 5.95 -6.53
N ASN A 375 7.44 6.09 -7.59
CA ASN A 375 7.28 7.15 -8.58
C ASN A 375 6.48 6.68 -9.78
N VAL A 376 5.36 7.34 -10.06
CA VAL A 376 4.47 6.98 -11.16
C VAL A 376 3.99 8.19 -11.95
N THR A 377 3.71 7.99 -13.24
CA THR A 377 2.86 8.87 -14.03
C THR A 377 1.49 8.23 -14.17
N LEU A 378 0.45 9.02 -13.96
CA LEU A 378 -0.94 8.64 -14.20
C LEU A 378 -1.41 9.30 -15.49
N PRO A 379 -1.77 8.53 -16.56
CA PRO A 379 -2.38 9.10 -17.76
C PRO A 379 -3.73 9.72 -17.43
N GLU A 380 -3.87 11.04 -17.59
CA GLU A 380 -5.12 11.75 -17.30
C GLU A 380 -6.21 11.34 -18.27
N GLU A 381 -7.37 10.96 -17.74
CA GLU A 381 -8.56 10.61 -18.50
C GLU A 381 -9.49 11.80 -18.61
N SER A 382 -9.92 12.15 -19.82
CA SER A 382 -10.87 13.25 -20.00
C SER A 382 -12.25 12.91 -19.42
N PHE A 383 -12.96 13.93 -18.93
CA PHE A 383 -14.30 13.75 -18.38
C PHE A 383 -15.30 13.13 -19.39
N GLU A 384 -15.17 13.47 -20.66
CA GLU A 384 -15.99 12.90 -21.72
C GLU A 384 -15.74 11.39 -21.89
N HIS A 385 -14.47 10.95 -21.82
CA HIS A 385 -14.11 9.54 -21.85
C HIS A 385 -14.65 8.81 -20.62
N ILE A 386 -14.51 9.38 -19.43
CA ILE A 386 -15.09 8.88 -18.18
C ILE A 386 -16.61 8.69 -18.33
N CYS A 387 -17.34 9.68 -18.83
CA CYS A 387 -18.78 9.59 -19.03
C CYS A 387 -19.17 8.45 -19.97
N ARG A 388 -18.44 8.29 -21.08
CA ARG A 388 -18.69 7.20 -22.04
C ARG A 388 -18.45 5.83 -21.40
N ARG A 389 -17.31 5.66 -20.72
CA ARG A 389 -16.92 4.40 -20.08
C ARG A 389 -17.88 3.99 -18.97
N LEU A 390 -18.37 4.95 -18.19
CA LEU A 390 -19.23 4.71 -17.03
C LEU A 390 -20.73 4.86 -17.34
N HIS A 391 -21.09 5.13 -18.59
CA HIS A 391 -22.48 5.38 -19.02
C HIS A 391 -23.17 6.54 -18.25
N ILE A 392 -22.38 7.55 -17.84
CA ILE A 392 -22.88 8.73 -17.14
C ILE A 392 -23.56 9.67 -18.14
N GLN A 393 -24.84 9.95 -17.91
CA GLN A 393 -25.56 10.94 -18.74
C GLN A 393 -25.06 12.34 -18.41
N ASN A 394 -24.34 12.95 -19.33
CA ASN A 394 -23.89 14.32 -19.20
C ASN A 394 -24.90 15.27 -19.85
N LYS A 395 -25.74 15.93 -19.06
CA LYS A 395 -26.73 16.91 -19.54
C LYS A 395 -26.11 18.15 -20.23
N LYS A 396 -24.79 18.32 -20.19
CA LYS A 396 -24.06 19.43 -20.82
C LYS A 396 -23.49 19.11 -22.20
N ILE A 397 -23.59 17.87 -22.67
CA ILE A 397 -23.17 17.45 -24.01
C ILE A 397 -24.45 17.26 -24.85
N LYS A 398 -25.24 18.33 -25.02
CA LYS A 398 -26.27 18.44 -26.02
C LYS A 398 -26.02 19.70 -26.86
#